data_eec73454d7c9052521d3f3285c5f5d33
#
_entry.id   eec73454d7c9052521d3f3285c5f5d33
#
_cell.length_a   1.000
_cell.length_b   1.000
_cell.length_c   1.000
_cell.angle_alpha   90.00
_cell.angle_beta   90.00
_cell.angle_gamma   90.00
#
_symmetry.space_group_name_H-M   'P 1'
#
loop_
_entity.id
_entity.type
_entity.pdbx_description
1 polymer ?
#
loop_
_entity_poly.entity_id
_entity_poly.type
_entity_poly.pdbx_seq_one_letter_code
_entity_poly.pdbx_strand_id
1 'polypeptide(L)'
;MSNIRFTKFIAAALSFAVLAGPLVLTSCKKTEKTSTKAADYGSYGAEIAREIAAKFPDRAAYSEGEKATASYIVEKIKEIGYTPEVQNFSKEVGEGEEAKTSANYIVKIPGTGFYCRQDDGTYQIEHRVAIIGAHYDAALLPEYAPKEEEKKEEPKETEEGAEPTERPKYVFDGVSDNASGTACVLTALKAFKDYQNVAYDVWFVFFGAGTDEQAGSQAFCGSLKSEVLYSIDVMYDIDSLYAGDKVYASSGFKSLITTKKYEMRRKLYQAYDVCFANPLYTYYRFDLYYNESGLRFDVNDDGYKDIFNELPNTISDYKPFDDRGIAIVYFESYDYNYNDLEKMKETKNLNIQDFGGKVRRTPSDCAYFLDPLLIGDDVDRDGDGEIDCTGDRLQIRVNCVAFIVIEALLKGSDKGMTPAEYEEFKAEATKQTYFTESSETSV
;
A
#
# COMPACT_ATOMS: atom_id res chain seq x y z
N MET A 1 -43.26 12.47 -52.82
CA MET A 1 -43.30 11.34 -53.76
C MET A 1 -41.89 10.73 -53.77
N SER A 2 -41.68 9.63 -53.13
CA SER A 2 -40.65 8.64 -53.42
C SER A 2 -40.69 7.57 -52.34
N ASN A 3 -40.98 6.37 -52.74
CA ASN A 3 -41.19 5.18 -51.93
C ASN A 3 -39.88 4.63 -51.40
N ILE A 4 -39.82 4.35 -50.12
CA ILE A 4 -38.78 3.53 -49.50
C ILE A 4 -39.35 2.12 -49.29
N ARG A 5 -38.80 1.14 -50.00
CA ARG A 5 -39.14 -0.29 -49.90
C ARG A 5 -38.47 -0.89 -48.67
N PHE A 6 -39.25 -1.47 -47.81
CA PHE A 6 -38.80 -2.40 -46.75
C PHE A 6 -38.41 -3.76 -47.35
N THR A 7 -37.20 -4.19 -47.17
CA THR A 7 -36.76 -5.54 -47.50
C THR A 7 -36.78 -6.39 -46.20
N LYS A 8 -37.62 -7.39 -46.18
CA LYS A 8 -37.72 -8.41 -45.10
C LYS A 8 -36.55 -9.38 -45.23
N PHE A 9 -35.76 -9.56 -44.20
CA PHE A 9 -34.83 -10.68 -44.08
C PHE A 9 -35.54 -11.88 -43.43
N ILE A 10 -35.54 -12.97 -44.14
CA ILE A 10 -36.08 -14.29 -43.70
C ILE A 10 -34.97 -14.96 -42.89
N ALA A 11 -35.28 -15.32 -41.64
CA ALA A 11 -34.40 -16.15 -40.79
C ALA A 11 -34.61 -17.64 -41.20
N ALA A 12 -33.56 -18.24 -41.73
CA ALA A 12 -33.51 -19.68 -41.97
C ALA A 12 -33.05 -20.38 -40.67
N ALA A 13 -33.92 -21.18 -40.07
CA ALA A 13 -33.60 -22.06 -38.95
C ALA A 13 -32.88 -23.29 -39.48
N LEU A 14 -31.59 -23.44 -39.18
CA LEU A 14 -30.84 -24.68 -39.38
C LEU A 14 -30.92 -25.51 -38.10
N SER A 15 -31.68 -26.63 -38.20
CA SER A 15 -31.73 -27.63 -37.17
C SER A 15 -30.49 -28.52 -37.24
N PHE A 16 -29.59 -28.42 -36.26
CA PHE A 16 -28.48 -29.37 -36.07
C PHE A 16 -28.95 -30.47 -35.13
N ALA A 17 -29.01 -31.69 -35.66
CA ALA A 17 -29.17 -32.89 -34.87
C ALA A 17 -27.88 -33.14 -34.05
N VAL A 18 -28.00 -33.02 -32.73
CA VAL A 18 -26.92 -33.38 -31.79
C VAL A 18 -26.95 -34.89 -31.57
N LEU A 19 -25.96 -35.57 -32.12
CA LEU A 19 -25.60 -36.93 -31.74
C LEU A 19 -25.09 -36.90 -30.28
N ALA A 20 -25.87 -37.50 -29.38
CA ALA A 20 -25.48 -37.68 -27.99
C ALA A 20 -24.37 -38.74 -27.87
N GLY A 21 -23.11 -38.29 -27.88
CA GLY A 21 -21.99 -39.04 -27.32
C GLY A 21 -21.92 -38.79 -25.81
N PRO A 22 -21.45 -39.79 -25.03
CA PRO A 22 -21.34 -39.56 -23.58
C PRO A 22 -20.29 -38.47 -23.30
N LEU A 23 -20.76 -37.30 -22.92
CA LEU A 23 -19.90 -36.28 -22.30
C LEU A 23 -19.39 -36.86 -20.99
N VAL A 24 -18.16 -37.34 -21.01
CA VAL A 24 -17.40 -37.53 -19.78
C VAL A 24 -17.26 -36.12 -19.16
N LEU A 25 -18.12 -35.87 -18.21
CA LEU A 25 -17.92 -34.75 -17.30
C LEU A 25 -16.60 -35.02 -16.56
N THR A 26 -15.50 -34.57 -17.12
CA THR A 26 -14.32 -34.34 -16.32
C THR A 26 -14.75 -33.36 -15.23
N SER A 27 -14.98 -33.94 -14.05
CA SER A 27 -15.12 -33.18 -12.82
C SER A 27 -14.02 -32.16 -12.81
N CYS A 28 -14.35 -30.89 -13.06
CA CYS A 28 -13.54 -29.81 -12.54
C CYS A 28 -13.38 -30.11 -11.06
N LYS A 29 -12.19 -30.56 -10.66
CA LYS A 29 -11.83 -30.52 -9.25
C LYS A 29 -12.21 -29.10 -8.84
N LYS A 30 -13.23 -28.98 -7.97
CA LYS A 30 -13.41 -27.78 -7.18
C LYS A 30 -12.03 -27.49 -6.66
N THR A 31 -11.41 -26.47 -7.20
CA THR A 31 -10.34 -25.78 -6.50
C THR A 31 -10.92 -25.59 -5.11
N GLU A 32 -10.34 -26.24 -4.12
CA GLU A 32 -10.70 -25.95 -2.74
C GLU A 32 -10.72 -24.45 -2.68
N LYS A 33 -11.87 -23.89 -2.31
CA LYS A 33 -11.93 -22.51 -1.89
C LYS A 33 -10.84 -22.43 -0.83
N THR A 34 -9.68 -21.91 -1.18
CA THR A 34 -8.75 -21.37 -0.20
C THR A 34 -9.66 -20.57 0.71
N SER A 35 -9.76 -20.98 1.97
CA SER A 35 -10.51 -20.24 2.96
C SER A 35 -10.07 -18.81 2.75
N THR A 36 -11.00 -17.92 2.45
CA THR A 36 -10.71 -16.49 2.35
C THR A 36 -10.13 -16.14 3.69
N LYS A 37 -8.81 -16.05 3.77
CA LYS A 37 -8.15 -15.57 4.98
C LYS A 37 -8.74 -14.20 5.20
N ALA A 38 -9.41 -14.02 6.30
CA ALA A 38 -9.96 -12.74 6.65
C ALA A 38 -8.80 -11.75 6.80
N ALA A 39 -9.00 -10.51 6.40
CA ALA A 39 -8.10 -9.40 6.70
C ALA A 39 -8.25 -9.04 8.20
N ASP A 40 -8.13 -10.02 9.05
CA ASP A 40 -8.34 -9.92 10.48
C ASP A 40 -7.02 -10.20 11.21
N TYR A 41 -6.31 -9.13 11.47
CA TYR A 41 -5.08 -9.11 12.26
C TYR A 41 -5.31 -8.54 13.67
N GLY A 42 -6.58 -8.40 14.08
CA GLY A 42 -6.99 -7.80 15.36
C GLY A 42 -6.69 -6.31 15.46
N SER A 43 -6.63 -5.81 16.67
CA SER A 43 -6.39 -4.39 16.99
C SER A 43 -4.91 -3.98 16.89
N TYR A 44 -3.99 -4.91 16.71
CA TYR A 44 -2.55 -4.70 16.81
C TYR A 44 -2.04 -3.46 16.07
N GLY A 45 -2.42 -3.30 14.80
CA GLY A 45 -1.96 -2.15 14.00
C GLY A 45 -2.52 -0.82 14.49
N ALA A 46 -3.81 -0.78 14.82
CA ALA A 46 -4.44 0.43 15.35
C ALA A 46 -3.87 0.84 16.73
N GLU A 47 -3.60 -0.13 17.59
CA GLU A 47 -2.94 0.10 18.87
C GLU A 47 -1.55 0.67 18.69
N ILE A 48 -0.72 0.08 17.82
CA ILE A 48 0.63 0.57 17.50
C ILE A 48 0.60 2.01 16.97
N ALA A 49 -0.31 2.33 16.05
CA ALA A 49 -0.42 3.69 15.52
C ALA A 49 -0.75 4.70 16.61
N ARG A 50 -1.72 4.40 17.48
CA ARG A 50 -2.09 5.24 18.63
C ARG A 50 -0.99 5.32 19.69
N GLU A 51 -0.26 4.22 19.91
CA GLU A 51 0.89 4.23 20.83
C GLU A 51 2.02 5.13 20.29
N ILE A 52 2.34 5.07 19.00
CA ILE A 52 3.34 5.95 18.38
C ILE A 52 2.88 7.42 18.52
N ALA A 53 1.64 7.73 18.18
CA ALA A 53 1.08 9.05 18.28
C ALA A 53 1.13 9.59 19.72
N ALA A 54 0.70 8.79 20.68
CA ALA A 54 0.61 9.21 22.09
C ALA A 54 1.98 9.32 22.78
N LYS A 55 2.92 8.42 22.48
CA LYS A 55 4.24 8.38 23.13
C LYS A 55 5.25 9.30 22.50
N PHE A 56 5.14 9.55 21.19
CA PHE A 56 6.13 10.28 20.40
C PHE A 56 5.48 11.36 19.51
N PRO A 57 4.70 12.29 20.04
CA PRO A 57 4.07 13.34 19.24
C PRO A 57 5.10 14.26 18.55
N ASP A 58 6.26 14.51 19.18
CA ASP A 58 7.32 15.38 18.69
C ASP A 58 8.41 14.62 17.91
N ARG A 59 8.00 13.72 17.00
CA ARG A 59 8.93 12.88 16.22
C ARG A 59 9.31 13.50 14.87
N ALA A 60 9.52 14.81 14.81
CA ALA A 60 9.97 15.46 13.59
C ALA A 60 11.33 14.91 13.12
N ALA A 61 11.57 14.97 11.82
CA ALA A 61 12.81 14.50 11.20
C ALA A 61 14.07 14.98 11.97
N TYR A 62 15.00 14.07 12.24
CA TYR A 62 16.26 14.27 12.94
C TYR A 62 16.14 14.61 14.45
N SER A 63 14.95 14.60 15.01
CA SER A 63 14.71 14.91 16.42
C SER A 63 14.99 13.73 17.35
N GLU A 64 15.06 14.02 18.65
CA GLU A 64 15.12 12.98 19.67
C GLU A 64 13.82 12.16 19.73
N GLY A 65 12.67 12.79 19.39
CA GLY A 65 11.39 12.09 19.24
C GLY A 65 11.40 11.08 18.11
N GLU A 66 12.01 11.41 16.97
CA GLU A 66 12.22 10.46 15.86
C GLU A 66 13.08 9.27 16.31
N LYS A 67 14.20 9.51 17.01
CA LYS A 67 15.07 8.44 17.53
C LYS A 67 14.36 7.55 18.55
N ALA A 68 13.52 8.14 19.39
CA ALA A 68 12.71 7.41 20.36
C ALA A 68 11.66 6.53 19.65
N THR A 69 11.01 7.07 18.63
CA THR A 69 10.09 6.31 17.76
C THR A 69 10.80 5.14 17.08
N ALA A 70 11.97 5.38 16.53
CA ALA A 70 12.80 4.34 15.92
C ALA A 70 13.13 3.21 16.91
N SER A 71 13.49 3.57 18.14
CA SER A 71 13.76 2.59 19.20
C SER A 71 12.54 1.74 19.52
N TYR A 72 11.37 2.34 19.58
CA TYR A 72 10.11 1.64 19.77
C TYR A 72 9.79 0.69 18.61
N ILE A 73 9.98 1.13 17.35
CA ILE A 73 9.79 0.29 16.15
C ILE A 73 10.74 -0.92 16.19
N VAL A 74 12.01 -0.72 16.54
CA VAL A 74 12.99 -1.81 16.69
C VAL A 74 12.56 -2.80 17.77
N GLU A 75 11.99 -2.34 18.87
CA GLU A 75 11.43 -3.20 19.92
C GLU A 75 10.29 -4.06 19.36
N LYS A 76 9.32 -3.44 18.64
CA LYS A 76 8.21 -4.16 18.01
C LYS A 76 8.67 -5.17 16.95
N ILE A 77 9.67 -4.85 16.15
CA ILE A 77 10.28 -5.78 15.20
C ILE A 77 10.88 -6.99 15.94
N LYS A 78 11.56 -6.76 17.08
CA LYS A 78 12.12 -7.84 17.91
C LYS A 78 11.04 -8.69 18.56
N GLU A 79 9.95 -8.09 19.03
CA GLU A 79 8.79 -8.83 19.56
C GLU A 79 8.16 -9.75 18.50
N ILE A 80 8.11 -9.31 17.24
CA ILE A 80 7.70 -10.14 16.11
C ILE A 80 8.69 -11.28 15.86
N GLY A 81 9.97 -11.14 16.24
CA GLY A 81 11.01 -12.16 16.12
C GLY A 81 12.07 -11.88 15.05
N TYR A 82 12.17 -10.64 14.58
CA TYR A 82 13.21 -10.22 13.64
C TYR A 82 14.20 -9.25 14.29
N THR A 83 15.35 -9.07 13.64
CA THR A 83 16.32 -8.03 13.98
C THR A 83 16.54 -7.17 12.75
N PRO A 84 16.23 -5.87 12.79
CA PRO A 84 16.39 -5.02 11.61
C PRO A 84 17.87 -4.70 11.37
N GLU A 85 18.24 -4.57 10.10
CA GLU A 85 19.45 -3.86 9.69
C GLU A 85 19.22 -2.35 9.90
N VAL A 86 20.26 -1.63 10.33
CA VAL A 86 20.20 -0.18 10.54
C VAL A 86 21.04 0.50 9.47
N GLN A 87 20.43 1.39 8.70
CA GLN A 87 21.13 2.24 7.76
C GLN A 87 21.10 3.68 8.26
N ASN A 88 22.19 4.14 8.83
CA ASN A 88 22.35 5.52 9.21
C ASN A 88 22.61 6.40 7.97
N PHE A 89 22.06 7.60 7.96
CA PHE A 89 22.34 8.61 6.95
C PHE A 89 22.38 10.00 7.57
N SER A 90 22.96 10.94 6.84
CA SER A 90 23.08 12.34 7.25
C SER A 90 22.69 13.27 6.13
N LYS A 91 22.10 14.40 6.50
CA LYS A 91 21.85 15.56 5.62
C LYS A 91 22.77 16.68 6.04
N GLU A 92 23.59 17.14 5.11
CA GLU A 92 24.40 18.35 5.34
C GLU A 92 23.46 19.57 5.45
N VAL A 93 23.76 20.43 6.39
CA VAL A 93 23.15 21.76 6.58
C VAL A 93 24.17 22.85 6.24
N GLY A 94 23.86 24.09 6.46
CA GLY A 94 24.75 25.21 6.07
C GLY A 94 26.19 25.09 6.59
N GLU A 95 27.07 25.88 6.00
CA GLU A 95 28.50 25.90 6.33
C GLU A 95 28.73 26.24 7.83
N GLY A 96 29.32 25.29 8.56
CA GLY A 96 29.59 25.40 10.00
C GLY A 96 28.50 24.82 10.92
N GLU A 97 27.45 24.28 10.40
CA GLU A 97 26.43 23.56 11.16
C GLU A 97 26.74 22.06 11.21
N GLU A 98 26.33 21.39 12.31
CA GLU A 98 26.44 19.92 12.41
C GLU A 98 25.43 19.24 11.49
N ALA A 99 25.88 18.20 10.80
CA ALA A 99 25.01 17.42 9.93
C ALA A 99 23.86 16.79 10.72
N LYS A 100 22.65 16.88 10.21
CA LYS A 100 21.48 16.21 10.78
C LYS A 100 21.54 14.72 10.47
N THR A 101 21.24 13.86 11.43
CA THR A 101 21.34 12.42 11.29
C THR A 101 20.03 11.71 11.58
N SER A 102 19.69 10.73 10.77
CA SER A 102 18.57 9.82 10.97
C SER A 102 18.94 8.41 10.51
N ALA A 103 18.02 7.45 10.55
CA ALA A 103 18.28 6.08 10.15
C ALA A 103 17.05 5.42 9.51
N ASN A 104 17.30 4.47 8.62
CA ASN A 104 16.30 3.52 8.13
C ASN A 104 16.48 2.19 8.84
N TYR A 105 15.36 1.49 9.07
CA TYR A 105 15.34 0.17 9.70
C TYR A 105 14.76 -0.84 8.71
N ILE A 106 15.52 -1.89 8.41
CA ILE A 106 15.21 -2.80 7.31
C ILE A 106 15.14 -4.24 7.81
N VAL A 107 14.03 -4.93 7.57
CA VAL A 107 13.90 -6.37 7.78
C VAL A 107 13.83 -7.05 6.42
N LYS A 108 14.82 -7.88 6.11
CA LYS A 108 14.89 -8.63 4.86
C LYS A 108 14.53 -10.08 5.11
N ILE A 109 13.49 -10.56 4.43
CA ILE A 109 13.05 -11.95 4.51
C ILE A 109 13.32 -12.58 3.14
N PRO A 110 14.24 -13.57 3.06
CA PRO A 110 14.57 -14.20 1.80
C PRO A 110 13.40 -15.04 1.28
N GLY A 111 13.17 -14.98 -0.02
CA GLY A 111 12.22 -15.80 -0.74
C GLY A 111 12.83 -17.05 -1.36
N THR A 112 12.00 -17.85 -2.02
CA THR A 112 12.43 -19.06 -2.74
C THR A 112 12.93 -18.76 -4.16
N GLY A 113 12.75 -17.53 -4.65
CA GLY A 113 13.04 -17.12 -6.02
C GLY A 113 11.97 -17.55 -7.03
N PHE A 114 12.19 -17.14 -8.26
CA PHE A 114 11.32 -17.43 -9.42
C PHE A 114 12.08 -18.21 -10.46
N TYR A 115 11.42 -19.19 -11.10
CA TYR A 115 11.96 -19.90 -12.24
C TYR A 115 11.80 -19.04 -13.51
N CYS A 116 12.90 -18.44 -13.95
CA CYS A 116 12.98 -17.58 -15.12
C CYS A 116 13.53 -18.36 -16.31
N ARG A 117 12.82 -18.27 -17.46
CA ARG A 117 13.28 -18.93 -18.70
C ARG A 117 14.48 -18.18 -19.26
N GLN A 118 15.54 -18.94 -19.55
CA GLN A 118 16.76 -18.44 -20.19
C GLN A 118 16.66 -18.50 -21.71
N ASP A 119 17.59 -17.84 -22.42
CA ASP A 119 17.64 -17.81 -23.90
C ASP A 119 17.81 -19.20 -24.53
N ASP A 120 18.49 -20.12 -23.83
CA ASP A 120 18.68 -21.51 -24.26
C ASP A 120 17.46 -22.41 -23.98
N GLY A 121 16.40 -21.86 -23.44
CA GLY A 121 15.17 -22.56 -23.09
C GLY A 121 15.18 -23.26 -21.72
N THR A 122 16.30 -23.24 -21.01
CA THR A 122 16.37 -23.74 -19.63
C THR A 122 15.70 -22.79 -18.63
N TYR A 123 15.49 -23.24 -17.40
CA TYR A 123 14.97 -22.41 -16.33
C TYR A 123 15.99 -22.30 -15.20
N GLN A 124 16.21 -21.09 -14.73
CA GLN A 124 17.06 -20.81 -13.57
C GLN A 124 16.27 -20.04 -12.52
N ILE A 125 16.65 -20.22 -11.26
CA ILE A 125 16.07 -19.47 -10.15
C ILE A 125 16.71 -18.09 -10.11
N GLU A 126 15.87 -17.06 -10.19
CA GLU A 126 16.26 -15.66 -10.00
C GLU A 126 15.51 -15.08 -8.79
N HIS A 127 16.23 -14.32 -7.96
CA HIS A 127 15.66 -13.62 -6.85
C HIS A 127 15.12 -12.26 -7.25
N ARG A 128 13.90 -11.95 -6.84
CA ARG A 128 13.22 -10.69 -7.07
C ARG A 128 12.82 -10.08 -5.73
N VAL A 129 13.00 -8.78 -5.61
CA VAL A 129 12.73 -8.05 -4.38
C VAL A 129 11.40 -7.32 -4.48
N ALA A 130 10.62 -7.40 -3.41
CA ALA A 130 9.48 -6.52 -3.16
C ALA A 130 9.75 -5.74 -1.89
N ILE A 131 9.56 -4.42 -1.93
CA ILE A 131 9.74 -3.52 -0.79
C ILE A 131 8.36 -3.13 -0.27
N ILE A 132 8.19 -3.14 1.06
CA ILE A 132 7.02 -2.62 1.76
C ILE A 132 7.56 -1.59 2.75
N GLY A 133 7.18 -0.32 2.60
CA GLY A 133 7.76 0.73 3.41
C GLY A 133 6.79 1.82 3.82
N ALA A 134 7.19 2.58 4.84
CA ALA A 134 6.54 3.78 5.35
C ALA A 134 7.57 4.61 6.13
N HIS A 135 7.40 5.92 6.15
CA HIS A 135 8.19 6.74 7.07
C HIS A 135 7.57 6.76 8.47
N TYR A 136 8.42 6.97 9.49
CA TYR A 136 7.98 6.92 10.88
C TYR A 136 8.06 8.26 11.61
N ASP A 137 8.67 9.27 11.02
CA ASP A 137 8.64 10.63 11.53
C ASP A 137 7.32 11.34 11.21
N ALA A 138 7.04 12.43 11.90
CA ALA A 138 5.87 13.28 11.65
C ALA A 138 6.22 14.72 11.99
N ALA A 139 5.74 15.66 11.19
CA ALA A 139 5.95 17.09 11.42
C ALA A 139 4.78 17.91 10.89
N LEU A 140 4.45 19.00 11.58
CA LEU A 140 3.56 20.03 11.07
C LEU A 140 4.14 20.68 9.82
N LEU A 141 3.29 21.15 8.92
CA LEU A 141 3.71 22.09 7.88
C LEU A 141 4.24 23.38 8.53
N PRO A 142 5.20 24.07 7.89
CA PRO A 142 5.82 25.26 8.46
C PRO A 142 4.82 26.35 8.90
N GLU A 143 3.72 26.50 8.16
CA GLU A 143 2.67 27.49 8.48
C GLU A 143 1.89 27.16 9.76
N TYR A 144 1.91 25.92 10.23
CA TYR A 144 1.25 25.48 11.47
C TYR A 144 2.25 25.19 12.59
N ALA A 145 3.54 25.24 12.33
CA ALA A 145 4.56 25.03 13.34
C ALA A 145 4.54 26.17 14.37
N PRO A 146 4.68 25.88 15.68
CA PRO A 146 4.77 26.92 16.71
C PRO A 146 5.93 27.86 16.41
N LYS A 147 5.69 29.17 16.51
CA LYS A 147 6.75 30.17 16.32
C LYS A 147 7.77 30.07 17.47
N GLU A 148 9.04 30.34 17.18
CA GLU A 148 10.11 30.22 18.19
C GLU A 148 9.89 31.07 19.45
N GLU A 149 9.11 32.14 19.34
CA GLU A 149 8.74 33.01 20.49
C GLU A 149 7.76 32.26 21.45
N GLU A 150 6.91 31.41 20.95
CA GLU A 150 5.95 30.62 21.75
C GLU A 150 6.61 29.43 22.46
N LYS A 151 7.75 28.93 21.97
CA LYS A 151 8.52 27.84 22.60
C LYS A 151 9.24 28.24 23.88
N LYS A 152 9.35 29.54 24.19
CA LYS A 152 10.06 30.07 25.36
C LYS A 152 9.19 30.29 26.58
N GLU A 153 7.88 30.17 26.49
CA GLU A 153 7.02 30.14 27.66
C GLU A 153 7.05 28.72 28.25
N GLU A 154 7.90 28.52 29.27
CA GLU A 154 7.79 27.34 30.14
C GLU A 154 6.34 27.29 30.70
N PRO A 155 5.75 26.09 30.82
CA PRO A 155 4.42 25.97 31.45
C PRO A 155 4.50 26.64 32.81
N LYS A 156 3.81 27.77 32.97
CA LYS A 156 3.65 28.42 34.29
C LYS A 156 3.15 27.36 35.24
N GLU A 157 3.90 27.14 36.32
CA GLU A 157 3.41 26.30 37.43
C GLU A 157 1.97 26.73 37.73
N THR A 158 1.05 25.81 37.54
CA THR A 158 -0.38 26.02 37.84
C THR A 158 -0.48 26.34 39.31
N GLU A 159 -0.87 27.59 39.65
CA GLU A 159 -1.20 27.95 41.03
C GLU A 159 -2.25 26.98 41.53
N GLU A 160 -2.05 26.44 42.73
CA GLU A 160 -2.98 25.55 43.42
C GLU A 160 -4.33 26.24 43.54
N GLY A 161 -5.32 25.88 42.70
CA GLY A 161 -6.66 26.50 42.69
C GLY A 161 -7.10 27.09 41.34
N ALA A 162 -6.30 27.05 40.29
CA ALA A 162 -6.72 27.45 38.94
C ALA A 162 -7.76 26.44 38.40
N GLU A 163 -8.89 26.94 37.87
CA GLU A 163 -9.83 26.09 37.14
C GLU A 163 -9.08 25.38 36.00
N PRO A 164 -9.41 24.11 35.68
CA PRO A 164 -8.73 23.37 34.59
C PRO A 164 -8.89 24.18 33.32
N THR A 165 -7.77 24.59 32.72
CA THR A 165 -7.78 25.18 31.40
C THR A 165 -8.37 24.16 30.44
N GLU A 166 -9.35 24.56 29.62
CA GLU A 166 -9.94 23.68 28.62
C GLU A 166 -8.81 23.11 27.73
N ARG A 167 -8.82 21.79 27.57
CA ARG A 167 -7.84 21.11 26.69
C ARG A 167 -7.92 21.70 25.28
N PRO A 168 -6.81 22.04 24.63
CA PRO A 168 -6.84 22.55 23.27
C PRO A 168 -7.54 21.55 22.34
N LYS A 169 -8.28 22.08 21.36
CA LYS A 169 -9.03 21.27 20.38
C LYS A 169 -8.12 20.30 19.62
N TYR A 170 -6.87 20.71 19.37
CA TYR A 170 -5.88 19.95 18.65
C TYR A 170 -4.60 19.82 19.45
N VAL A 171 -4.01 18.63 19.43
CA VAL A 171 -2.66 18.35 19.92
C VAL A 171 -2.04 17.43 18.88
N PHE A 172 -1.33 18.01 17.92
CA PHE A 172 -0.70 17.27 16.84
C PHE A 172 0.09 16.07 17.36
N ASP A 173 -0.18 14.91 16.79
CA ASP A 173 0.51 13.66 17.14
C ASP A 173 0.84 12.79 15.92
N GLY A 174 0.38 13.17 14.72
CA GLY A 174 0.68 12.48 13.47
C GLY A 174 0.15 11.05 13.42
N VAL A 175 -1.02 10.79 14.02
CA VAL A 175 -1.64 9.47 13.99
C VAL A 175 -1.94 9.01 12.57
N SER A 176 -2.34 9.92 11.70
CA SER A 176 -2.58 9.64 10.28
C SER A 176 -1.27 9.65 9.48
N ASP A 177 -0.51 10.73 9.55
CA ASP A 177 0.76 10.94 8.84
C ASP A 177 1.98 10.90 9.80
N ASN A 178 2.74 9.81 9.92
CA ASN A 178 2.47 8.51 9.27
C ASN A 178 2.59 7.35 10.29
N ALA A 179 2.02 7.53 11.49
CA ALA A 179 1.94 6.41 12.44
C ALA A 179 1.07 5.27 11.89
N SER A 180 0.01 5.61 11.11
CA SER A 180 -0.88 4.62 10.50
C SER A 180 -0.17 3.77 9.45
N GLY A 181 0.67 4.34 8.59
CA GLY A 181 1.46 3.62 7.61
C GLY A 181 2.54 2.76 8.26
N THR A 182 3.28 3.33 9.24
CA THR A 182 4.27 2.60 10.05
C THR A 182 3.64 1.36 10.71
N ALA A 183 2.47 1.52 11.31
CA ALA A 183 1.74 0.42 11.96
C ALA A 183 1.25 -0.62 10.94
N CYS A 184 0.88 -0.20 9.73
CA CYS A 184 0.51 -1.11 8.65
C CYS A 184 1.69 -1.97 8.22
N VAL A 185 2.89 -1.39 8.07
CA VAL A 185 4.12 -2.15 7.75
C VAL A 185 4.45 -3.14 8.86
N LEU A 186 4.31 -2.77 10.15
CA LEU A 186 4.50 -3.70 11.28
C LEU A 186 3.45 -4.81 11.29
N THR A 187 2.19 -4.49 10.95
CA THR A 187 1.11 -5.48 10.85
C THR A 187 1.38 -6.47 9.72
N ALA A 188 1.80 -5.97 8.55
CA ALA A 188 2.19 -6.82 7.43
C ALA A 188 3.38 -7.70 7.78
N LEU A 189 4.42 -7.17 8.44
CA LEU A 189 5.58 -7.93 8.90
C LEU A 189 5.19 -9.05 9.88
N LYS A 190 4.29 -8.75 10.83
CA LYS A 190 3.80 -9.74 11.79
C LYS A 190 2.99 -10.84 11.11
N ALA A 191 2.05 -10.47 10.25
CA ALA A 191 1.22 -11.41 9.50
C ALA A 191 2.04 -12.25 8.52
N PHE A 192 3.10 -11.69 7.95
CA PHE A 192 3.94 -12.38 6.96
C PHE A 192 4.64 -13.65 7.52
N LYS A 193 4.78 -13.77 8.82
CA LYS A 193 5.32 -15.00 9.48
C LYS A 193 4.49 -16.24 9.20
N ASP A 194 3.21 -16.10 8.94
CA ASP A 194 2.30 -17.22 8.68
C ASP A 194 2.39 -17.72 7.23
N TYR A 195 3.10 -16.97 6.36
CA TYR A 195 3.27 -17.30 4.97
C TYR A 195 4.62 -18.00 4.75
N GLN A 196 4.54 -19.20 4.17
CA GLN A 196 5.73 -20.01 3.85
C GLN A 196 5.92 -20.08 2.34
N ASN A 197 7.16 -20.26 1.90
CA ASN A 197 7.52 -20.46 0.49
C ASN A 197 7.12 -19.30 -0.43
N VAL A 198 7.18 -18.09 0.08
CA VAL A 198 7.00 -16.89 -0.75
C VAL A 198 8.15 -16.77 -1.73
N ALA A 199 7.86 -16.51 -3.00
CA ALA A 199 8.89 -16.46 -4.03
C ALA A 199 9.73 -15.17 -3.98
N TYR A 200 9.15 -14.03 -3.59
CA TYR A 200 9.87 -12.77 -3.43
C TYR A 200 10.79 -12.76 -2.21
N ASP A 201 11.96 -12.15 -2.35
CA ASP A 201 12.68 -11.57 -1.23
C ASP A 201 11.89 -10.33 -0.78
N VAL A 202 11.37 -10.32 0.45
CA VAL A 202 10.51 -9.23 0.93
C VAL A 202 11.29 -8.37 1.91
N TRP A 203 11.36 -7.07 1.62
CA TRP A 203 12.03 -6.09 2.46
C TRP A 203 11.01 -5.15 3.08
N PHE A 204 10.89 -5.20 4.40
CA PHE A 204 10.11 -4.25 5.18
C PHE A 204 11.02 -3.11 5.61
N VAL A 205 10.69 -1.88 5.23
CA VAL A 205 11.55 -0.72 5.44
C VAL A 205 10.80 0.39 6.16
N PHE A 206 11.37 0.84 7.27
CA PHE A 206 10.89 1.99 8.03
C PHE A 206 11.85 3.14 7.76
N PHE A 207 11.38 4.15 7.03
CA PHE A 207 12.18 5.28 6.58
C PHE A 207 12.20 6.38 7.63
N GLY A 208 13.40 6.89 7.96
CA GLY A 208 13.54 8.10 8.77
C GLY A 208 13.48 9.36 7.90
N ALA A 209 13.17 10.47 8.53
CA ALA A 209 13.14 11.81 7.91
C ALA A 209 12.32 11.86 6.60
N GLY A 210 11.18 11.14 6.55
CA GLY A 210 10.28 11.16 5.40
C GLY A 210 9.64 12.53 5.18
N THR A 211 9.36 13.26 6.26
CA THR A 211 8.79 14.61 6.19
C THR A 211 9.77 15.67 5.67
N ASP A 212 11.07 15.37 5.58
CA ASP A 212 12.10 16.22 5.01
C ASP A 212 12.51 15.70 3.62
N GLU A 213 11.67 15.98 2.62
CA GLU A 213 11.91 15.62 1.22
C GLU A 213 12.24 14.14 0.99
N GLN A 214 11.65 13.24 1.78
CA GLN A 214 11.84 11.80 1.73
C GLN A 214 13.33 11.38 1.90
N ALA A 215 14.06 12.04 2.79
CA ALA A 215 15.52 11.89 2.93
C ALA A 215 15.93 10.44 3.20
N GLY A 216 15.16 9.70 4.01
CA GLY A 216 15.43 8.29 4.32
C GLY A 216 15.30 7.38 3.11
N SER A 217 14.21 7.48 2.38
CA SER A 217 13.99 6.67 1.18
C SER A 217 14.96 7.05 0.06
N GLN A 218 15.33 8.33 -0.06
CA GLN A 218 16.40 8.77 -0.97
C GLN A 218 17.75 8.14 -0.60
N ALA A 219 18.13 8.19 0.69
CA ALA A 219 19.37 7.59 1.17
C ALA A 219 19.39 6.07 0.96
N PHE A 220 18.25 5.40 1.26
CA PHE A 220 18.12 3.96 1.06
C PHE A 220 18.27 3.59 -0.41
N CYS A 221 17.45 4.15 -1.27
CA CYS A 221 17.45 3.87 -2.71
C CYS A 221 18.78 4.25 -3.37
N GLY A 222 19.40 5.35 -2.93
CA GLY A 222 20.70 5.82 -3.41
C GLY A 222 21.88 4.90 -3.03
N SER A 223 21.75 4.13 -1.96
CA SER A 223 22.78 3.19 -1.50
C SER A 223 22.74 1.84 -2.23
N LEU A 224 21.65 1.52 -2.94
CA LEU A 224 21.49 0.25 -3.60
C LEU A 224 22.35 0.16 -4.87
N LYS A 225 23.02 -0.97 -5.05
CA LYS A 225 23.76 -1.27 -6.27
C LYS A 225 22.81 -1.49 -7.43
N SER A 226 23.31 -1.27 -8.65
CA SER A 226 22.51 -1.45 -9.87
C SER A 226 21.88 -2.83 -9.98
N GLU A 227 22.61 -3.91 -9.62
CA GLU A 227 22.11 -5.28 -9.68
C GLU A 227 20.90 -5.46 -8.75
N VAL A 228 20.96 -4.86 -7.55
CA VAL A 228 19.85 -4.89 -6.58
C VAL A 228 18.67 -4.09 -7.10
N LEU A 229 18.89 -2.88 -7.64
CA LEU A 229 17.83 -2.06 -8.23
C LEU A 229 17.10 -2.81 -9.34
N TYR A 230 17.82 -3.56 -10.20
CA TYR A 230 17.23 -4.40 -11.25
C TYR A 230 16.41 -5.58 -10.71
N SER A 231 16.74 -6.07 -9.51
CA SER A 231 15.98 -7.15 -8.90
C SER A 231 14.69 -6.68 -8.24
N ILE A 232 14.52 -5.37 -7.99
CA ILE A 232 13.31 -4.85 -7.37
C ILE A 232 12.18 -4.81 -8.40
N ASP A 233 11.11 -5.56 -8.12
CA ASP A 233 9.92 -5.60 -8.98
C ASP A 233 8.86 -4.60 -8.55
N VAL A 234 8.83 -4.21 -7.27
CA VAL A 234 7.80 -3.31 -6.74
C VAL A 234 8.23 -2.66 -5.44
N MET A 235 7.81 -1.41 -5.24
CA MET A 235 7.78 -0.71 -3.95
C MET A 235 6.32 -0.45 -3.58
N TYR A 236 5.87 -1.07 -2.47
CA TYR A 236 4.63 -0.72 -1.79
C TYR A 236 4.93 0.35 -0.76
N ASP A 237 4.42 1.54 -0.98
CA ASP A 237 4.57 2.68 -0.08
C ASP A 237 3.24 2.94 0.64
N ILE A 238 3.27 3.05 1.96
CA ILE A 238 2.06 3.14 2.79
C ILE A 238 2.11 4.43 3.59
N ASP A 239 1.15 5.31 3.32
CA ASP A 239 1.15 6.63 3.91
C ASP A 239 -0.28 7.08 4.27
N SER A 240 -0.43 7.67 5.46
CA SER A 240 -1.63 8.39 5.89
C SER A 240 -2.96 7.64 5.68
N LEU A 241 -3.11 6.45 6.28
CA LEU A 241 -4.28 5.61 6.05
C LEU A 241 -5.54 6.06 6.79
N TYR A 242 -5.46 6.93 7.83
CA TYR A 242 -6.54 7.08 8.79
C TYR A 242 -7.58 8.13 8.43
N ALA A 243 -7.18 9.38 8.19
CA ALA A 243 -8.10 10.52 8.22
C ALA A 243 -8.91 10.73 6.95
N GLY A 244 -8.37 10.41 5.78
CA GLY A 244 -9.03 10.64 4.50
C GLY A 244 -10.33 9.84 4.32
N ASP A 245 -11.20 10.28 3.42
CA ASP A 245 -12.51 9.66 3.25
C ASP A 245 -12.42 8.25 2.66
N LYS A 246 -11.52 8.02 1.72
CA LYS A 246 -11.33 6.76 1.00
C LYS A 246 -9.87 6.34 1.03
N VAL A 247 -9.59 5.04 0.91
CA VAL A 247 -8.24 4.54 0.68
C VAL A 247 -8.03 4.35 -0.80
N TYR A 248 -6.96 4.95 -1.31
CA TYR A 248 -6.56 4.85 -2.71
C TYR A 248 -5.30 4.01 -2.84
N ALA A 249 -5.19 3.30 -3.97
CA ALA A 249 -3.92 2.80 -4.45
C ALA A 249 -3.57 3.49 -5.76
N SER A 250 -2.30 3.83 -5.93
CA SER A 250 -1.81 4.59 -7.08
C SER A 250 -0.47 4.07 -7.56
N SER A 251 -0.17 4.24 -8.85
CA SER A 251 1.14 3.93 -9.42
C SER A 251 2.06 5.16 -9.43
N GLY A 252 3.34 4.97 -9.70
CA GLY A 252 4.28 6.07 -9.87
C GLY A 252 4.14 6.82 -11.20
N PHE A 253 4.69 8.03 -11.26
CA PHE A 253 4.63 8.90 -12.44
C PHE A 253 5.40 8.34 -13.63
N LYS A 254 6.46 7.55 -13.42
CA LYS A 254 7.20 6.90 -14.52
C LYS A 254 6.34 5.95 -15.34
N SER A 255 5.27 5.41 -14.75
CA SER A 255 4.31 4.59 -15.48
C SER A 255 3.61 5.33 -16.64
N LEU A 256 3.62 6.68 -16.64
CA LEU A 256 3.04 7.51 -17.69
C LEU A 256 3.92 7.61 -18.94
N ILE A 257 5.22 7.79 -18.73
CA ILE A 257 6.18 8.13 -19.79
C ILE A 257 6.90 6.92 -20.39
N THR A 258 6.72 5.74 -19.82
CA THR A 258 7.32 4.51 -20.34
C THR A 258 6.40 3.80 -21.33
N THR A 259 6.98 3.16 -22.35
CA THR A 259 6.24 2.26 -23.25
C THR A 259 5.73 1.00 -22.53
N LYS A 260 6.24 0.71 -21.33
CA LYS A 260 5.89 -0.44 -20.49
C LYS A 260 4.86 -0.09 -19.41
N LYS A 261 3.91 0.78 -19.71
CA LYS A 261 2.88 1.23 -18.76
C LYS A 261 2.17 0.09 -18.02
N TYR A 262 1.80 -0.96 -18.75
CA TYR A 262 1.12 -2.11 -18.16
C TYR A 262 2.02 -2.86 -17.17
N GLU A 263 3.27 -3.13 -17.53
CA GLU A 263 4.22 -3.82 -16.65
C GLU A 263 4.43 -3.05 -15.35
N MET A 264 4.59 -1.73 -15.44
CA MET A 264 4.77 -0.87 -14.27
C MET A 264 3.51 -0.75 -13.38
N ARG A 265 2.32 -0.97 -13.94
CA ARG A 265 1.05 -0.89 -13.21
C ARG A 265 0.50 -2.25 -12.80
N ARG A 266 1.12 -3.34 -13.24
CA ARG A 266 0.61 -4.68 -12.97
C ARG A 266 0.43 -4.95 -11.47
N LYS A 267 1.38 -4.54 -10.64
CA LYS A 267 1.29 -4.71 -9.19
C LYS A 267 0.14 -3.91 -8.57
N LEU A 268 -0.12 -2.71 -9.09
CA LEU A 268 -1.30 -1.94 -8.72
C LEU A 268 -2.59 -2.69 -9.07
N TYR A 269 -2.69 -3.25 -10.29
CA TYR A 269 -3.86 -4.02 -10.69
C TYR A 269 -4.01 -5.31 -9.88
N GLN A 270 -2.91 -5.96 -9.51
CA GLN A 270 -2.95 -7.09 -8.57
C GLN A 270 -3.49 -6.70 -7.19
N ALA A 271 -3.18 -5.50 -6.69
CA ALA A 271 -3.76 -5.00 -5.45
C ALA A 271 -5.28 -4.78 -5.56
N TYR A 272 -5.75 -4.21 -6.65
CA TYR A 272 -7.20 -4.11 -6.92
C TYR A 272 -7.86 -5.48 -7.04
N ASP A 273 -7.25 -6.41 -7.79
CA ASP A 273 -7.75 -7.78 -7.94
C ASP A 273 -7.89 -8.47 -6.58
N VAL A 274 -6.93 -8.29 -5.67
CA VAL A 274 -7.01 -8.83 -4.30
C VAL A 274 -8.21 -8.23 -3.56
N CYS A 275 -8.38 -6.91 -3.63
CA CYS A 275 -9.49 -6.24 -2.97
C CYS A 275 -10.84 -6.75 -3.48
N PHE A 276 -11.02 -6.89 -4.80
CA PHE A 276 -12.28 -7.32 -5.40
C PHE A 276 -12.52 -8.84 -5.31
N ALA A 277 -11.46 -9.65 -5.38
CA ALA A 277 -11.58 -11.11 -5.26
C ALA A 277 -11.92 -11.56 -3.83
N ASN A 278 -11.50 -10.77 -2.84
CA ASN A 278 -11.83 -11.00 -1.44
C ASN A 278 -12.93 -9.99 -1.04
N PRO A 279 -14.04 -10.44 -0.47
CA PRO A 279 -15.17 -9.55 -0.21
C PRO A 279 -14.91 -8.61 0.99
N LEU A 280 -13.84 -7.77 0.89
CA LEU A 280 -13.42 -6.86 1.95
C LEU A 280 -14.51 -5.83 2.27
N TYR A 281 -15.25 -5.36 1.27
CA TYR A 281 -16.39 -4.48 1.49
C TYR A 281 -17.49 -5.17 2.33
N THR A 282 -17.80 -6.41 2.00
CA THR A 282 -18.85 -7.16 2.70
C THR A 282 -18.48 -7.43 4.15
N TYR A 283 -17.23 -7.83 4.41
CA TYR A 283 -16.79 -8.21 5.76
C TYR A 283 -16.31 -7.03 6.59
N TYR A 284 -15.61 -6.05 5.98
CA TYR A 284 -14.95 -4.97 6.71
C TYR A 284 -15.39 -3.57 6.28
N ARG A 285 -16.34 -3.45 5.33
CA ARG A 285 -16.76 -2.17 4.74
C ARG A 285 -15.58 -1.40 4.12
N PHE A 286 -14.61 -2.13 3.60
CA PHE A 286 -13.39 -1.59 3.00
C PHE A 286 -13.41 -1.76 1.49
N ASP A 287 -13.14 -0.67 0.78
CA ASP A 287 -12.90 -0.64 -0.65
C ASP A 287 -11.58 0.06 -0.96
N LEU A 288 -10.96 -0.35 -2.06
CA LEU A 288 -9.77 0.28 -2.61
C LEU A 288 -10.14 1.08 -3.86
N TYR A 289 -9.82 2.36 -3.85
CA TYR A 289 -10.19 3.30 -4.90
C TYR A 289 -8.98 3.66 -5.78
N TYR A 290 -9.26 4.17 -6.97
CA TYR A 290 -8.30 4.86 -7.83
C TYR A 290 -8.66 6.35 -7.94
N ASN A 291 -7.73 7.19 -8.38
CA ASN A 291 -7.96 8.63 -8.52
C ASN A 291 -8.95 8.90 -9.65
N GLU A 292 -10.21 9.13 -9.31
CA GLU A 292 -11.30 9.39 -10.26
C GLU A 292 -11.21 10.79 -10.89
N SER A 293 -10.60 11.75 -10.19
CA SER A 293 -10.45 13.12 -10.69
C SER A 293 -9.45 13.22 -11.84
N GLY A 294 -8.52 12.29 -11.89
CA GLY A 294 -7.44 12.26 -12.87
C GLY A 294 -6.45 13.41 -12.72
N LEU A 295 -5.21 13.12 -12.95
CA LEU A 295 -4.16 14.13 -13.08
C LEU A 295 -4.00 14.51 -14.55
N ARG A 296 -3.66 15.77 -14.83
CA ARG A 296 -3.57 16.29 -16.20
C ARG A 296 -2.17 16.79 -16.48
N PHE A 297 -1.46 16.08 -17.34
CA PHE A 297 -0.12 16.43 -17.80
C PHE A 297 -0.05 16.39 -19.32
N ASP A 298 0.75 17.26 -19.89
CA ASP A 298 1.20 17.14 -21.27
C ASP A 298 2.45 16.25 -21.26
N VAL A 299 2.27 14.96 -21.60
CA VAL A 299 3.32 13.94 -21.46
C VAL A 299 4.27 13.93 -22.66
N ASN A 300 3.80 14.36 -23.83
CA ASN A 300 4.49 14.29 -25.09
C ASN A 300 4.83 15.65 -25.71
N ASP A 301 4.62 16.74 -24.95
CA ASP A 301 4.85 18.13 -25.37
C ASP A 301 4.07 18.52 -26.64
N ASP A 302 2.86 17.96 -26.85
CA ASP A 302 2.01 18.27 -28.01
C ASP A 302 1.07 19.46 -27.76
N GLY A 303 1.10 20.05 -26.57
CA GLY A 303 0.27 21.18 -26.15
C GLY A 303 -1.11 20.78 -25.60
N TYR A 304 -1.43 19.48 -25.55
CA TYR A 304 -2.66 18.96 -24.96
C TYR A 304 -2.35 18.21 -23.66
N LYS A 305 -3.24 18.35 -22.67
CA LYS A 305 -3.10 17.66 -21.39
C LYS A 305 -3.80 16.31 -21.44
N ASP A 306 -3.05 15.26 -21.26
CA ASP A 306 -3.57 13.91 -21.03
C ASP A 306 -4.23 13.80 -19.65
N ILE A 307 -5.20 12.90 -19.51
CA ILE A 307 -5.88 12.63 -18.23
C ILE A 307 -5.40 11.28 -17.73
N PHE A 308 -4.91 11.27 -16.51
CA PHE A 308 -4.43 10.08 -15.86
C PHE A 308 -5.16 9.83 -14.54
N ASN A 309 -5.83 8.69 -14.46
CA ASN A 309 -6.31 8.12 -13.23
C ASN A 309 -5.21 7.24 -12.61
N GLU A 310 -5.40 6.74 -11.41
CA GLU A 310 -4.47 5.80 -10.77
C GLU A 310 -3.07 6.39 -10.43
N LEU A 311 -2.99 7.72 -10.35
CA LEU A 311 -1.79 8.43 -9.91
C LEU A 311 -2.06 9.24 -8.65
N PRO A 312 -1.09 9.31 -7.72
CA PRO A 312 -1.23 10.15 -6.54
C PRO A 312 -1.09 11.64 -6.87
N ASN A 313 -1.69 12.49 -6.05
CA ASN A 313 -1.42 13.94 -6.03
C ASN A 313 -0.34 14.30 -4.99
N THR A 314 0.03 13.35 -4.16
CA THR A 314 1.01 13.51 -3.09
C THR A 314 2.31 12.81 -3.44
N ILE A 315 3.42 13.33 -2.93
CA ILE A 315 4.74 12.73 -3.05
C ILE A 315 5.09 12.13 -1.69
N SER A 316 5.55 10.87 -1.70
CA SER A 316 5.95 10.12 -0.53
C SER A 316 7.24 9.33 -0.79
N ASP A 317 7.56 8.38 0.06
CA ASP A 317 8.81 7.58 0.03
C ASP A 317 8.99 6.77 -1.26
N TYR A 318 7.94 6.55 -2.03
CA TYR A 318 8.02 5.90 -3.35
C TYR A 318 8.85 6.69 -4.38
N LYS A 319 8.97 8.01 -4.21
CA LYS A 319 9.54 8.92 -5.24
C LYS A 319 10.93 8.52 -5.76
N PRO A 320 11.94 8.23 -4.92
CA PRO A 320 13.25 7.85 -5.44
C PRO A 320 13.27 6.50 -6.17
N PHE A 321 12.32 5.61 -5.89
CA PHE A 321 12.14 4.34 -6.59
C PHE A 321 11.45 4.55 -7.94
N ASP A 322 10.40 5.37 -7.98
CA ASP A 322 9.72 5.77 -9.21
C ASP A 322 10.70 6.43 -10.19
N ASP A 323 11.54 7.35 -9.72
CA ASP A 323 12.58 8.02 -10.53
C ASP A 323 13.56 7.04 -11.18
N ARG A 324 13.75 5.86 -10.60
CA ARG A 324 14.57 4.76 -11.14
C ARG A 324 13.79 3.77 -11.99
N GLY A 325 12.48 4.00 -12.20
CA GLY A 325 11.64 3.16 -13.04
C GLY A 325 11.22 1.86 -12.36
N ILE A 326 11.22 1.80 -11.03
CA ILE A 326 10.65 0.70 -10.25
C ILE A 326 9.14 0.88 -10.20
N ALA A 327 8.38 -0.21 -10.35
CA ALA A 327 6.93 -0.17 -10.23
C ALA A 327 6.50 0.22 -8.81
N ILE A 328 5.51 1.09 -8.70
CA ILE A 328 5.03 1.63 -7.43
C ILE A 328 3.59 1.20 -7.21
N VAL A 329 3.27 0.88 -5.95
CA VAL A 329 1.92 0.82 -5.42
C VAL A 329 1.89 1.67 -4.16
N TYR A 330 1.34 2.86 -4.28
CA TYR A 330 1.27 3.83 -3.19
C TYR A 330 -0.13 3.83 -2.60
N PHE A 331 -0.23 3.61 -1.30
CA PHE A 331 -1.48 3.62 -0.55
C PHE A 331 -1.59 4.88 0.30
N GLU A 332 -2.70 5.58 0.15
CA GLU A 332 -3.02 6.73 1.00
C GLU A 332 -4.52 6.85 1.23
N SER A 333 -4.93 7.53 2.30
CA SER A 333 -6.31 7.97 2.45
C SER A 333 -6.48 9.41 1.99
N TYR A 334 -7.45 9.63 1.10
CA TYR A 334 -7.69 10.93 0.46
C TYR A 334 -9.15 11.03 -0.02
N ASP A 335 -9.51 12.14 -0.70
CA ASP A 335 -10.70 12.23 -1.53
C ASP A 335 -10.36 12.90 -2.87
N TYR A 336 -10.10 12.08 -3.87
CA TYR A 336 -9.80 12.51 -5.25
C TYR A 336 -11.03 12.79 -6.10
N ASN A 337 -12.20 12.89 -5.50
CA ASN A 337 -13.46 13.09 -6.24
C ASN A 337 -13.72 14.57 -6.57
N TYR A 338 -12.74 15.23 -7.22
CA TYR A 338 -12.84 16.60 -7.72
C TYR A 338 -12.17 16.73 -9.09
N ASN A 339 -12.78 17.58 -9.93
CA ASN A 339 -12.20 17.92 -11.25
C ASN A 339 -11.17 19.05 -11.20
N ASP A 340 -10.84 19.54 -10.03
CA ASP A 340 -9.97 20.67 -9.79
C ASP A 340 -8.96 20.29 -8.69
N LEU A 341 -7.67 20.31 -9.02
CA LEU A 341 -6.61 19.95 -8.09
C LEU A 341 -6.58 20.83 -6.84
N GLU A 342 -6.93 22.12 -6.99
CA GLU A 342 -6.95 23.06 -5.85
C GLU A 342 -8.06 22.73 -4.85
N LYS A 343 -9.10 22.01 -5.29
CA LYS A 343 -10.23 21.59 -4.44
C LYS A 343 -10.06 20.20 -3.85
N MET A 344 -9.03 19.47 -4.26
CA MET A 344 -8.75 18.17 -3.68
C MET A 344 -8.38 18.31 -2.19
N LYS A 345 -8.88 17.39 -1.38
CA LYS A 345 -8.65 17.34 0.06
C LYS A 345 -8.73 15.92 0.58
N GLU A 346 -8.27 15.72 1.79
CA GLU A 346 -8.28 14.39 2.38
C GLU A 346 -9.68 13.97 2.81
N THR A 347 -10.48 14.92 3.35
CA THR A 347 -11.83 14.58 3.83
C THR A 347 -12.87 15.68 3.55
N LYS A 348 -14.08 15.24 3.25
CA LYS A 348 -15.30 16.09 3.17
C LYS A 348 -16.09 16.10 4.48
N ASN A 349 -15.65 15.37 5.50
CA ASN A 349 -16.31 15.37 6.79
C ASN A 349 -16.39 16.80 7.34
N LEU A 350 -17.61 17.28 7.56
CA LEU A 350 -17.85 18.66 7.98
C LEU A 350 -17.24 19.00 9.34
N ASN A 351 -16.99 17.99 10.18
CA ASN A 351 -16.36 18.16 11.49
C ASN A 351 -14.82 18.26 11.41
N ILE A 352 -14.22 18.02 10.20
CA ILE A 352 -12.78 18.05 9.95
C ILE A 352 -12.48 19.09 8.86
N GLN A 353 -13.00 20.30 8.97
CA GLN A 353 -12.85 21.34 7.93
C GLN A 353 -12.05 22.56 8.39
N ASP A 354 -11.55 22.61 9.63
CA ASP A 354 -10.81 23.77 10.16
C ASP A 354 -9.55 24.09 9.34
N PHE A 355 -8.97 23.07 8.68
CA PHE A 355 -7.85 23.22 7.75
C PHE A 355 -8.27 22.89 6.30
N GLY A 356 -9.51 23.22 5.92
CA GLY A 356 -10.03 23.00 4.58
C GLY A 356 -10.21 21.53 4.19
N GLY A 357 -10.32 20.64 5.18
CA GLY A 357 -10.40 19.18 4.96
C GLY A 357 -9.04 18.53 4.67
N LYS A 358 -7.94 19.23 4.93
CA LYS A 358 -6.59 18.68 5.01
C LYS A 358 -6.33 18.24 6.45
N VAL A 359 -5.71 17.09 6.61
CA VAL A 359 -5.35 16.53 7.93
C VAL A 359 -3.85 16.31 8.02
N ARG A 360 -3.26 15.69 7.02
CA ARG A 360 -1.83 15.42 6.93
C ARG A 360 -1.03 16.68 7.25
N ARG A 361 -0.15 16.58 8.25
CA ARG A 361 0.76 17.65 8.67
C ARG A 361 0.06 18.95 9.12
N THR A 362 -1.21 18.86 9.53
CA THR A 362 -1.95 19.96 10.17
C THR A 362 -2.19 19.66 11.65
N PRO A 363 -2.56 20.62 12.47
CA PRO A 363 -2.88 20.37 13.87
C PRO A 363 -4.03 19.35 14.09
N SER A 364 -4.91 19.16 13.08
CA SER A 364 -6.00 18.19 13.16
C SER A 364 -5.54 16.73 12.98
N ASP A 365 -4.29 16.47 12.61
CA ASP A 365 -3.70 15.13 12.64
C ASP A 365 -3.37 14.73 14.08
N CYS A 366 -4.40 14.35 14.79
CA CYS A 366 -4.41 14.14 16.23
C CYS A 366 -5.43 13.05 16.60
N ALA A 367 -4.96 11.96 17.21
CA ALA A 367 -5.82 10.84 17.61
C ALA A 367 -6.98 11.28 18.51
N TYR A 368 -6.71 12.15 19.50
CA TYR A 368 -7.72 12.68 20.40
C TYR A 368 -8.87 13.38 19.67
N PHE A 369 -8.58 14.08 18.57
CA PHE A 369 -9.58 14.76 17.75
C PHE A 369 -10.23 13.83 16.73
N LEU A 370 -9.47 12.94 16.09
CA LEU A 370 -9.95 12.09 14.99
C LEU A 370 -10.74 10.88 15.49
N ASP A 371 -10.31 10.22 16.58
CA ASP A 371 -10.94 8.98 17.07
C ASP A 371 -12.44 9.14 17.34
N PRO A 372 -12.92 10.18 18.06
CA PRO A 372 -14.35 10.38 18.28
C PRO A 372 -15.18 10.60 17.01
N LEU A 373 -14.54 10.99 15.91
CA LEU A 373 -15.20 11.29 14.62
C LEU A 373 -15.12 10.13 13.63
N LEU A 374 -14.17 9.21 13.81
CA LEU A 374 -13.84 8.19 12.83
C LEU A 374 -13.98 6.75 13.36
N ILE A 375 -14.13 6.56 14.65
CA ILE A 375 -14.53 5.28 15.24
C ILE A 375 -16.06 5.23 15.21
N GLY A 376 -16.59 4.26 14.47
CA GLY A 376 -18.03 3.97 14.40
C GLY A 376 -18.44 2.86 15.36
N ASP A 377 -19.68 2.42 15.24
CA ASP A 377 -20.18 1.27 16.00
C ASP A 377 -19.65 -0.05 15.42
N ASP A 378 -19.33 -0.96 16.31
CA ASP A 378 -19.06 -2.34 15.98
C ASP A 378 -20.29 -3.02 15.38
N VAL A 379 -20.08 -4.04 14.57
CA VAL A 379 -21.17 -4.73 13.83
C VAL A 379 -21.20 -6.20 14.22
N ASP A 380 -22.32 -6.60 14.81
CA ASP A 380 -22.75 -7.98 14.98
C ASP A 380 -23.84 -8.22 13.91
N ARG A 381 -23.59 -9.09 12.91
CA ARG A 381 -24.46 -9.26 11.73
C ARG A 381 -25.53 -10.31 11.92
N ASP A 382 -25.23 -11.34 12.68
CA ASP A 382 -26.13 -12.46 12.89
C ASP A 382 -26.81 -12.42 14.26
N GLY A 383 -26.43 -11.52 15.13
CA GLY A 383 -27.06 -11.29 16.42
C GLY A 383 -26.67 -12.31 17.49
N ASP A 384 -25.53 -12.96 17.32
CA ASP A 384 -25.01 -13.95 18.27
C ASP A 384 -24.27 -13.34 19.46
N GLY A 385 -24.00 -12.04 19.43
CA GLY A 385 -23.30 -11.26 20.46
C GLY A 385 -21.79 -11.19 20.23
N GLU A 386 -21.26 -11.78 19.18
CA GLU A 386 -19.87 -11.62 18.76
C GLU A 386 -19.73 -10.49 17.74
N ILE A 387 -18.60 -9.79 17.75
CA ILE A 387 -18.33 -8.67 16.83
C ILE A 387 -17.79 -9.22 15.52
N ASP A 388 -18.56 -9.14 14.44
CA ASP A 388 -18.13 -9.52 13.09
C ASP A 388 -17.19 -8.52 12.44
N CYS A 389 -17.37 -7.24 12.75
CA CYS A 389 -16.56 -6.16 12.21
C CYS A 389 -16.48 -5.01 13.20
N THR A 390 -15.26 -4.59 13.50
CA THR A 390 -15.05 -3.40 14.32
C THR A 390 -15.52 -2.15 13.59
N GLY A 391 -15.97 -1.14 14.37
CA GLY A 391 -16.22 0.21 13.88
C GLY A 391 -14.95 1.07 13.78
N ASP A 392 -13.80 0.58 14.26
CA ASP A 392 -12.54 1.31 14.22
C ASP A 392 -11.98 1.39 12.79
N ARG A 393 -12.14 2.55 12.18
CA ARG A 393 -11.65 2.83 10.81
C ARG A 393 -10.15 2.57 10.66
N LEU A 394 -9.35 2.93 11.67
CA LEU A 394 -7.90 2.74 11.64
C LEU A 394 -7.54 1.25 11.59
N GLN A 395 -8.16 0.44 12.46
CA GLN A 395 -7.97 -1.00 12.47
C GLN A 395 -8.35 -1.63 11.14
N ILE A 396 -9.53 -1.29 10.61
CA ILE A 396 -10.01 -1.81 9.32
C ILE A 396 -9.01 -1.52 8.22
N ARG A 397 -8.56 -0.26 8.10
CA ARG A 397 -7.69 0.17 7.01
C ARG A 397 -6.30 -0.44 7.08
N VAL A 398 -5.72 -0.44 8.27
CA VAL A 398 -4.40 -1.07 8.51
C VAL A 398 -4.45 -2.56 8.16
N ASN A 399 -5.47 -3.28 8.63
CA ASN A 399 -5.61 -4.71 8.37
C ASN A 399 -5.86 -5.00 6.88
N CYS A 400 -6.79 -4.29 6.25
CA CYS A 400 -7.12 -4.52 4.85
C CYS A 400 -5.95 -4.16 3.90
N VAL A 401 -5.24 -3.06 4.16
CA VAL A 401 -4.07 -2.69 3.33
C VAL A 401 -2.93 -3.69 3.52
N ALA A 402 -2.62 -4.09 4.77
CA ALA A 402 -1.62 -5.13 5.03
C ALA A 402 -1.97 -6.45 4.32
N PHE A 403 -3.23 -6.86 4.36
CA PHE A 403 -3.73 -8.04 3.65
C PHE A 403 -3.57 -7.91 2.14
N ILE A 404 -3.98 -6.78 1.56
CA ILE A 404 -3.87 -6.54 0.12
C ILE A 404 -2.41 -6.62 -0.34
N VAL A 405 -1.51 -5.99 0.39
CA VAL A 405 -0.07 -6.00 0.05
C VAL A 405 0.48 -7.42 0.07
N ILE A 406 0.20 -8.19 1.12
CA ILE A 406 0.68 -9.58 1.23
C ILE A 406 0.09 -10.46 0.12
N GLU A 407 -1.21 -10.43 -0.08
CA GLU A 407 -1.86 -11.26 -1.11
C GLU A 407 -1.46 -10.85 -2.54
N ALA A 408 -1.18 -9.57 -2.79
CA ALA A 408 -0.64 -9.11 -4.08
C ALA A 408 0.79 -9.61 -4.33
N LEU A 409 1.61 -9.74 -3.28
CA LEU A 409 2.93 -10.39 -3.37
C LEU A 409 2.81 -11.85 -3.78
N LEU A 410 1.84 -12.57 -3.23
CA LEU A 410 1.61 -13.99 -3.53
C LEU A 410 1.16 -14.24 -4.97
N LYS A 411 0.64 -13.23 -5.66
CA LYS A 411 0.34 -13.31 -7.10
C LYS A 411 1.60 -13.39 -7.99
N GLY A 412 2.77 -13.35 -7.40
CA GLY A 412 4.04 -13.57 -8.07
C GLY A 412 4.52 -12.44 -9.00
N SER A 413 5.58 -12.72 -9.72
CA SER A 413 6.21 -11.84 -10.72
C SER A 413 5.76 -12.24 -12.14
N ASP A 414 5.70 -11.28 -13.05
CA ASP A 414 5.54 -11.55 -14.49
C ASP A 414 6.85 -11.92 -15.19
N LYS A 415 7.95 -11.86 -14.47
CA LYS A 415 9.28 -12.19 -15.00
C LYS A 415 9.71 -13.64 -14.75
N GLY A 416 8.88 -14.42 -14.05
CA GLY A 416 9.19 -15.83 -13.76
C GLY A 416 8.02 -16.52 -13.04
N MET A 417 8.09 -17.83 -12.95
CA MET A 417 7.12 -18.68 -12.26
C MET A 417 7.55 -18.92 -10.83
N THR A 418 6.61 -18.90 -9.91
CA THR A 418 6.84 -19.41 -8.55
C THR A 418 7.21 -20.90 -8.60
N PRO A 419 7.83 -21.47 -7.57
CA PRO A 419 8.09 -22.91 -7.52
C PRO A 419 6.85 -23.78 -7.76
N ALA A 420 5.69 -23.38 -7.24
CA ALA A 420 4.43 -24.11 -7.44
C ALA A 420 3.97 -24.09 -8.91
N GLU A 421 3.97 -22.91 -9.53
CA GLU A 421 3.62 -22.74 -10.95
C GLU A 421 4.59 -23.51 -11.86
N TYR A 422 5.89 -23.55 -11.52
CA TYR A 422 6.86 -24.31 -12.29
C TYR A 422 6.66 -25.82 -12.20
N GLU A 423 6.28 -26.36 -11.03
CA GLU A 423 5.94 -27.78 -10.89
C GLU A 423 4.66 -28.13 -11.70
N GLU A 424 3.64 -27.26 -11.69
CA GLU A 424 2.46 -27.43 -12.53
C GLU A 424 2.82 -27.40 -14.03
N PHE A 425 3.62 -26.45 -14.44
CA PHE A 425 4.11 -26.35 -15.83
C PHE A 425 4.84 -27.64 -16.28
N LYS A 426 5.73 -28.20 -15.47
CA LYS A 426 6.41 -29.47 -15.77
C LYS A 426 5.44 -30.63 -15.87
N ALA A 427 4.47 -30.69 -14.96
CA ALA A 427 3.47 -31.75 -14.98
C ALA A 427 2.58 -31.72 -16.23
N GLU A 428 2.25 -30.52 -16.71
CA GLU A 428 1.49 -30.35 -17.96
C GLU A 428 2.32 -30.69 -19.20
N ALA A 429 3.57 -30.26 -19.27
CA ALA A 429 4.49 -30.59 -20.35
C ALA A 429 4.68 -32.11 -20.46
N THR A 430 4.81 -32.81 -19.34
CA THR A 430 4.91 -34.27 -19.31
C THR A 430 3.65 -34.94 -19.83
N LYS A 431 2.46 -34.47 -19.50
CA LYS A 431 1.19 -35.02 -20.03
C LYS A 431 1.08 -34.86 -21.54
N GLN A 432 1.49 -33.72 -22.10
CA GLN A 432 1.47 -33.49 -23.56
C GLN A 432 2.40 -34.44 -24.29
N THR A 433 3.57 -34.75 -23.75
CA THR A 433 4.50 -35.72 -24.34
C THR A 433 3.91 -37.13 -24.40
N TYR A 434 3.23 -37.59 -23.36
CA TYR A 434 2.54 -38.88 -23.33
C TYR A 434 1.38 -38.97 -24.36
N PHE A 435 0.65 -37.90 -24.62
CA PHE A 435 -0.42 -37.86 -25.62
C PHE A 435 0.11 -37.92 -27.06
N THR A 436 1.24 -37.30 -27.34
CA THR A 436 1.87 -37.34 -28.66
C THR A 436 2.47 -38.72 -28.97
N GLU A 437 3.15 -39.36 -28.03
CA GLU A 437 3.72 -40.70 -28.20
C GLU A 437 2.64 -41.80 -28.32
N SER A 438 1.51 -41.66 -27.60
CA SER A 438 0.42 -42.62 -27.70
C SER A 438 -0.38 -42.50 -29.01
N SER A 439 -0.34 -41.35 -29.67
CA SER A 439 -1.00 -41.17 -30.99
C SER A 439 -0.15 -41.65 -32.17
N GLU A 440 1.18 -41.72 -32.05
CA GLU A 440 2.06 -42.25 -33.07
C GLU A 440 2.17 -43.79 -33.07
N THR A 441 1.79 -44.47 -31.98
CA THR A 441 1.82 -45.93 -31.87
C THR A 441 0.51 -46.62 -32.32
N SER A 442 -0.47 -45.87 -32.83
CA SER A 442 -1.78 -46.40 -33.29
C SER A 442 -2.01 -46.24 -34.78
N VAL A 443 -0.94 -46.34 -35.64
CA VAL A 443 -1.04 -46.42 -37.11
C VAL A 443 -0.58 -47.78 -37.61
#